data_1b8eb26ccfc40660c9a9efaa12e93362
#
_entry.id   1b8eb26ccfc40660c9a9efaa12e93362
#
_cell.length_a   1.000
_cell.length_b   1.000
_cell.length_c   1.000
_cell.angle_alpha   90.00
_cell.angle_beta   90.00
_cell.angle_gamma   90.00
#
_symmetry.space_group_name_H-M   'P 1'
#
loop_
_entity.id
_entity.type
_entity.pdbx_description
1 polymer ?
#
loop_
_entity_poly.entity_id
_entity_poly.type
_entity_poly.pdbx_seq_one_letter_code
_entity_poly.pdbx_strand_id
1 'polypeptide(L)'
;MDHDEVMELIHYVDDVNVAHGATTSYFSTTTPEAQALAKKALEFDLHLLQAQCKHLGTEKNLMILTNIYEDLKDKMDFHFNTAISEIKTYSEGYELVTEKGDVARCQYLIAAPGRSGAEWFANQCKNLGIKLINNQVDIGVRVELPARVFEHITDVVYESKLVYRTKQYGDSVRTFCMNPYGHVVAENVEGINTVNGHSYSDASLRSENTNFALLVSNRFTEPFDEPYRYGKHIASLSNMLAGGVLVQRFGDLVKGVRTNEHRLSQSFVKPTLTAAVPGDLSL
;
A
#
# COMPACT_ATOMS: atom_id res chain seq x y z
N MET A 1 -0.43 14.39 -18.71
CA MET A 1 -1.19 13.25 -19.28
C MET A 1 -2.67 13.50 -19.03
N ASP A 2 -3.48 13.43 -20.06
CA ASP A 2 -4.92 13.49 -19.91
C ASP A 2 -5.51 12.15 -19.46
N HIS A 3 -6.84 12.07 -19.32
CA HIS A 3 -7.52 10.86 -18.84
C HIS A 3 -7.33 9.67 -19.82
N ASP A 4 -7.41 9.93 -21.11
CA ASP A 4 -7.39 8.89 -22.12
C ASP A 4 -5.99 8.29 -22.24
N GLU A 5 -4.95 9.12 -22.22
CA GLU A 5 -3.53 8.66 -22.15
C GLU A 5 -3.27 7.78 -20.94
N VAL A 6 -3.81 8.15 -19.75
CA VAL A 6 -3.68 7.34 -18.54
C VAL A 6 -4.39 6.00 -18.69
N MET A 7 -5.59 5.98 -19.28
CA MET A 7 -6.34 4.75 -19.49
C MET A 7 -5.65 3.81 -20.51
N GLU A 8 -5.07 4.34 -21.57
CA GLU A 8 -4.26 3.56 -22.52
C GLU A 8 -3.07 2.89 -21.83
N LEU A 9 -2.36 3.61 -20.97
CA LEU A 9 -1.25 3.02 -20.20
C LEU A 9 -1.72 1.96 -19.20
N ILE A 10 -2.85 2.16 -18.54
CA ILE A 10 -3.42 1.15 -17.64
C ILE A 10 -3.76 -0.13 -18.42
N HIS A 11 -4.40 0.00 -19.57
CA HIS A 11 -4.71 -1.15 -20.43
C HIS A 11 -3.45 -1.84 -20.93
N TYR A 12 -2.45 -1.09 -21.37
CA TYR A 12 -1.17 -1.65 -21.79
C TYR A 12 -0.50 -2.47 -20.68
N VAL A 13 -0.42 -1.93 -19.47
CA VAL A 13 0.17 -2.63 -18.33
C VAL A 13 -0.64 -3.87 -17.96
N ASP A 14 -1.98 -3.79 -18.02
CA ASP A 14 -2.86 -4.93 -17.77
C ASP A 14 -2.65 -6.04 -18.81
N ASP A 15 -2.57 -5.69 -20.09
CA ASP A 15 -2.31 -6.64 -21.20
C ASP A 15 -0.96 -7.34 -21.01
N VAL A 16 0.08 -6.61 -20.63
CA VAL A 16 1.39 -7.19 -20.29
C VAL A 16 1.27 -8.20 -19.16
N ASN A 17 0.57 -7.84 -18.07
CA ASN A 17 0.37 -8.76 -16.94
C ASN A 17 -0.44 -10.00 -17.35
N VAL A 18 -1.49 -9.84 -18.15
CA VAL A 18 -2.32 -10.95 -18.67
C VAL A 18 -1.49 -11.87 -19.57
N ALA A 19 -0.68 -11.32 -20.46
CA ALA A 19 0.22 -12.10 -21.30
C ALA A 19 1.22 -12.96 -20.50
N HIS A 20 1.55 -12.52 -19.27
CA HIS A 20 2.47 -13.23 -18.35
C HIS A 20 1.76 -14.02 -17.25
N GLY A 21 0.44 -14.23 -17.34
CA GLY A 21 -0.30 -15.15 -16.49
C GLY A 21 -1.24 -14.52 -15.46
N ALA A 22 -1.50 -13.21 -15.55
CA ALA A 22 -2.52 -12.58 -14.72
C ALA A 22 -3.94 -12.99 -15.15
N THR A 23 -4.92 -12.84 -14.25
CA THR A 23 -6.33 -13.10 -14.53
C THR A 23 -6.91 -12.03 -15.47
N THR A 24 -7.86 -12.43 -16.30
CA THR A 24 -8.70 -11.51 -17.07
C THR A 24 -9.94 -11.04 -16.31
N SER A 25 -10.32 -11.75 -15.24
CA SER A 25 -11.49 -11.42 -14.42
C SER A 25 -11.25 -10.17 -13.58
N TYR A 26 -12.25 -9.31 -13.47
CA TYR A 26 -12.22 -8.11 -12.66
C TYR A 26 -13.52 -7.90 -11.90
N PHE A 27 -13.45 -7.15 -10.81
CA PHE A 27 -14.58 -6.67 -10.03
C PHE A 27 -14.98 -5.29 -10.52
N SER A 28 -16.26 -5.09 -10.79
CA SER A 28 -16.80 -3.82 -11.28
C SER A 28 -17.71 -3.17 -10.25
N THR A 29 -17.59 -1.87 -10.11
CA THR A 29 -18.49 -1.06 -9.27
C THR A 29 -19.74 -0.56 -10.02
N THR A 30 -19.91 -0.96 -11.29
CA THR A 30 -21.05 -0.56 -12.13
C THR A 30 -22.17 -1.60 -12.17
N THR A 31 -22.01 -2.75 -11.49
CA THR A 31 -23.07 -3.77 -11.39
C THR A 31 -24.25 -3.25 -10.54
N PRO A 32 -25.48 -3.76 -10.74
CA PRO A 32 -26.63 -3.38 -9.93
C PRO A 32 -26.42 -3.56 -8.43
N GLU A 33 -25.74 -4.64 -8.04
CA GLU A 33 -25.40 -4.95 -6.64
C GLU A 33 -24.40 -3.93 -6.07
N ALA A 34 -23.38 -3.56 -6.84
CA ALA A 34 -22.41 -2.53 -6.44
C ALA A 34 -23.05 -1.14 -6.32
N GLN A 35 -23.99 -0.81 -7.22
CA GLN A 35 -24.76 0.44 -7.15
C GLN A 35 -25.70 0.45 -5.93
N ALA A 36 -26.34 -0.66 -5.60
CA ALA A 36 -27.14 -0.79 -4.38
C ALA A 36 -26.28 -0.61 -3.12
N LEU A 37 -25.08 -1.18 -3.12
CA LEU A 37 -24.10 -1.02 -2.04
C LEU A 37 -23.65 0.45 -1.90
N ALA A 38 -23.35 1.12 -3.02
CA ALA A 38 -22.99 2.54 -3.04
C ALA A 38 -24.12 3.41 -2.47
N LYS A 39 -25.36 3.15 -2.86
CA LYS A 39 -26.54 3.85 -2.32
C LYS A 39 -26.69 3.63 -0.81
N LYS A 40 -26.52 2.40 -0.35
CA LYS A 40 -26.60 2.07 1.08
C LYS A 40 -25.48 2.76 1.87
N ALA A 41 -24.27 2.86 1.31
CA ALA A 41 -23.15 3.56 1.95
C ALA A 41 -23.49 5.04 2.22
N LEU A 42 -24.20 5.72 1.31
CA LEU A 42 -24.61 7.11 1.49
C LEU A 42 -25.53 7.32 2.70
N GLU A 43 -26.32 6.31 3.10
CA GLU A 43 -27.17 6.39 4.30
C GLU A 43 -26.34 6.54 5.60
N PHE A 44 -25.04 6.24 5.54
CA PHE A 44 -24.08 6.35 6.64
C PHE A 44 -23.00 7.41 6.41
N ASP A 45 -23.25 8.38 5.55
CA ASP A 45 -22.28 9.42 5.16
C ASP A 45 -20.99 8.83 4.52
N LEU A 46 -21.05 7.62 3.97
CA LEU A 46 -19.94 6.95 3.30
C LEU A 46 -20.09 7.04 1.78
N HIS A 47 -18.98 7.28 1.09
CA HIS A 47 -18.93 7.32 -0.37
C HIS A 47 -18.10 6.14 -0.88
N LEU A 48 -18.72 5.21 -1.61
CA LEU A 48 -18.02 4.14 -2.31
C LEU A 48 -17.36 4.73 -3.58
N LEU A 49 -16.02 4.67 -3.65
CA LEU A 49 -15.31 5.07 -4.86
C LEU A 49 -15.55 4.04 -5.97
N GLN A 50 -15.88 4.55 -7.15
CA GLN A 50 -16.07 3.73 -8.32
C GLN A 50 -14.71 3.43 -8.97
N ALA A 51 -14.24 2.22 -8.81
CA ALA A 51 -13.01 1.72 -9.43
C ALA A 51 -13.20 0.26 -9.83
N GLN A 52 -12.70 -0.11 -11.00
CA GLN A 52 -12.55 -1.51 -11.37
C GLN A 52 -11.24 -2.01 -10.80
N CYS A 53 -11.21 -3.24 -10.30
CA CYS A 53 -9.98 -3.86 -9.82
C CYS A 53 -9.89 -5.33 -10.22
N LYS A 54 -8.67 -5.81 -10.42
CA LYS A 54 -8.34 -7.22 -10.53
C LYS A 54 -7.66 -7.66 -9.25
N HIS A 55 -8.04 -8.83 -8.74
CA HIS A 55 -7.33 -9.47 -7.66
C HIS A 55 -6.54 -10.65 -8.20
N LEU A 56 -5.23 -10.59 -8.03
CA LEU A 56 -4.34 -11.62 -8.53
C LEU A 56 -4.07 -12.73 -7.50
N GLY A 57 -3.94 -12.34 -6.23
CA GLY A 57 -3.39 -13.17 -5.17
C GLY A 57 -1.89 -12.94 -5.01
N THR A 58 -1.45 -12.80 -3.76
CA THR A 58 -0.04 -12.49 -3.44
C THR A 58 0.91 -13.55 -3.98
N GLU A 59 0.51 -14.82 -3.93
CA GLU A 59 1.30 -15.97 -4.40
C GLU A 59 1.60 -15.95 -5.90
N LYS A 60 0.78 -15.28 -6.70
CA LYS A 60 0.96 -15.22 -8.16
C LYS A 60 1.90 -14.10 -8.64
N ASN A 61 2.15 -13.10 -7.79
CA ASN A 61 3.02 -11.99 -8.16
C ASN A 61 4.42 -12.46 -8.57
N LEU A 62 5.00 -13.40 -7.80
CA LEU A 62 6.34 -13.94 -8.12
C LEU A 62 6.34 -14.66 -9.47
N MET A 63 5.30 -15.43 -9.78
CA MET A 63 5.18 -16.13 -11.05
C MET A 63 5.15 -15.14 -12.23
N ILE A 64 4.33 -14.08 -12.15
CA ILE A 64 4.23 -13.10 -13.23
C ILE A 64 5.55 -12.35 -13.42
N LEU A 65 6.18 -11.89 -12.32
CA LEU A 65 7.47 -11.22 -12.39
C LEU A 65 8.56 -12.14 -12.96
N THR A 66 8.53 -13.43 -12.63
CA THR A 66 9.44 -14.41 -13.20
C THR A 66 9.20 -14.58 -14.71
N ASN A 67 7.93 -14.68 -15.14
CA ASN A 67 7.60 -14.80 -16.55
C ASN A 67 8.03 -13.55 -17.36
N ILE A 68 7.84 -12.35 -16.79
CA ILE A 68 8.31 -11.09 -17.40
C ILE A 68 9.85 -11.09 -17.50
N TYR A 69 10.53 -11.50 -16.42
CA TYR A 69 11.99 -11.59 -16.43
C TYR A 69 12.49 -12.61 -17.49
N GLU A 70 11.89 -13.79 -17.57
CA GLU A 70 12.26 -14.81 -18.56
C GLU A 70 12.05 -14.32 -19.99
N ASP A 71 11.01 -13.50 -20.26
CA ASP A 71 10.79 -12.89 -21.55
C ASP A 71 11.82 -11.80 -21.90
N LEU A 72 12.37 -11.11 -20.90
CA LEU A 72 13.26 -9.96 -21.09
C LEU A 72 14.75 -10.28 -20.95
N LYS A 73 15.14 -11.34 -20.27
CA LYS A 73 16.54 -11.61 -19.91
C LYS A 73 17.51 -11.69 -21.08
N ASP A 74 17.04 -12.10 -22.26
CA ASP A 74 17.84 -12.19 -23.47
C ASP A 74 17.68 -10.95 -24.39
N LYS A 75 16.89 -9.97 -23.98
CA LYS A 75 16.58 -8.74 -24.74
C LYS A 75 17.20 -7.49 -24.13
N MET A 76 17.64 -7.56 -22.89
CA MET A 76 18.23 -6.42 -22.17
C MET A 76 19.23 -6.90 -21.12
N ASP A 77 20.16 -6.03 -20.74
CA ASP A 77 21.15 -6.31 -19.71
C ASP A 77 20.58 -6.00 -18.31
N PHE A 78 20.65 -6.98 -17.41
CA PHE A 78 20.24 -6.85 -16.02
C PHE A 78 21.47 -6.79 -15.10
N HIS A 79 21.58 -5.73 -14.32
CA HIS A 79 22.63 -5.53 -13.32
C HIS A 79 22.05 -5.64 -11.91
N PHE A 80 21.91 -6.85 -11.39
CA PHE A 80 21.45 -7.11 -10.02
C PHE A 80 22.51 -6.74 -8.99
N ASN A 81 22.08 -6.43 -7.76
CA ASN A 81 22.98 -6.04 -6.65
C ASN A 81 23.92 -4.88 -7.01
N THR A 82 23.41 -3.95 -7.82
CA THR A 82 24.15 -2.80 -8.33
C THR A 82 23.41 -1.52 -7.92
N ALA A 83 23.79 -0.96 -6.79
CA ALA A 83 23.21 0.28 -6.30
C ALA A 83 23.86 1.48 -7.01
N ILE A 84 23.01 2.43 -7.42
CA ILE A 84 23.46 3.72 -7.99
C ILE A 84 23.61 4.73 -6.86
N SER A 85 24.81 5.28 -6.71
CA SER A 85 25.10 6.33 -5.72
C SER A 85 24.76 7.72 -6.23
N GLU A 86 25.04 8.01 -7.51
CA GLU A 86 24.89 9.35 -8.07
C GLU A 86 24.39 9.32 -9.52
N ILE A 87 23.56 10.31 -9.88
CA ILE A 87 23.12 10.60 -11.23
C ILE A 87 23.70 11.96 -11.64
N LYS A 88 24.39 12.00 -12.77
CA LYS A 88 24.94 13.25 -13.36
C LYS A 88 24.34 13.46 -14.74
N THR A 89 24.27 14.73 -15.15
CA THR A 89 23.96 15.09 -16.54
C THR A 89 25.27 15.33 -17.32
N TYR A 90 25.27 14.97 -18.58
CA TYR A 90 26.30 15.38 -19.54
C TYR A 90 25.65 15.80 -20.88
N SER A 91 26.41 16.20 -21.86
CA SER A 91 25.91 16.79 -23.10
C SER A 91 24.89 15.93 -23.86
N GLU A 92 24.95 14.61 -23.74
CA GLU A 92 24.15 13.65 -24.51
C GLU A 92 23.21 12.80 -23.65
N GLY A 93 23.05 13.09 -22.36
CA GLY A 93 22.16 12.33 -21.48
C GLY A 93 22.57 12.27 -20.02
N TYR A 94 22.64 11.06 -19.46
CA TYR A 94 22.89 10.81 -18.05
C TYR A 94 24.05 9.86 -17.83
N GLU A 95 24.84 10.13 -16.80
CA GLU A 95 25.88 9.28 -16.27
C GLU A 95 25.46 8.77 -14.89
N LEU A 96 25.46 7.45 -14.73
CA LEU A 96 25.13 6.75 -13.49
C LEU A 96 26.41 6.25 -12.86
N VAL A 97 26.64 6.62 -11.60
CA VAL A 97 27.78 6.13 -10.82
C VAL A 97 27.29 5.11 -9.83
N THR A 98 27.87 3.91 -9.82
CA THR A 98 27.54 2.89 -8.83
C THR A 98 28.25 3.15 -7.51
N GLU A 99 27.79 2.53 -6.41
CA GLU A 99 28.51 2.57 -5.12
C GLU A 99 29.93 2.00 -5.20
N LYS A 100 30.22 1.16 -6.19
CA LYS A 100 31.55 0.58 -6.44
C LYS A 100 32.45 1.48 -7.28
N GLY A 101 31.90 2.60 -7.79
CA GLY A 101 32.61 3.54 -8.65
C GLY A 101 32.56 3.21 -10.15
N ASP A 102 31.83 2.17 -10.56
CA ASP A 102 31.60 1.90 -11.97
C ASP A 102 30.69 2.97 -12.58
N VAL A 103 30.85 3.23 -13.87
CA VAL A 103 30.12 4.28 -14.56
C VAL A 103 29.37 3.69 -15.77
N ALA A 104 28.07 4.00 -15.84
CA ALA A 104 27.24 3.70 -17.00
C ALA A 104 26.66 4.99 -17.59
N ARG A 105 26.51 5.06 -18.92
CA ARG A 105 25.94 6.22 -19.62
C ARG A 105 24.72 5.83 -20.41
N CYS A 106 23.73 6.70 -20.42
CA CYS A 106 22.50 6.51 -21.20
C CYS A 106 21.95 7.84 -21.71
N GLN A 107 21.26 7.78 -22.83
CA GLN A 107 20.57 8.95 -23.39
C GLN A 107 19.27 9.25 -22.63
N TYR A 108 18.57 8.21 -22.25
CA TYR A 108 17.30 8.29 -21.48
C TYR A 108 17.42 7.50 -20.19
N LEU A 109 16.90 8.04 -19.11
CA LEU A 109 16.90 7.42 -17.80
C LEU A 109 15.46 7.33 -17.25
N ILE A 110 15.03 6.12 -16.89
CA ILE A 110 13.82 5.88 -16.12
C ILE A 110 14.24 5.49 -14.71
N ALA A 111 13.93 6.33 -13.72
CA ALA A 111 14.27 6.08 -12.32
C ALA A 111 13.02 5.65 -11.56
N ALA A 112 13.01 4.41 -11.06
CA ALA A 112 11.90 3.83 -10.31
C ALA A 112 12.39 3.10 -9.04
N PRO A 113 13.05 3.81 -8.08
CA PRO A 113 13.77 3.19 -6.96
C PRO A 113 12.85 2.62 -5.86
N GLY A 114 11.54 2.82 -5.94
CA GLY A 114 10.59 2.37 -4.92
C GLY A 114 10.67 3.16 -3.60
N ARG A 115 10.01 2.65 -2.56
CA ARG A 115 9.91 3.34 -1.25
C ARG A 115 11.26 3.48 -0.54
N SER A 116 12.04 2.43 -0.51
CA SER A 116 13.37 2.43 0.15
C SER A 116 14.39 3.35 -0.54
N GLY A 117 14.19 3.67 -1.81
CA GLY A 117 15.03 4.63 -2.55
C GLY A 117 14.50 6.07 -2.56
N ALA A 118 13.41 6.37 -1.86
CA ALA A 118 12.73 7.67 -1.94
C ALA A 118 13.61 8.84 -1.50
N GLU A 119 14.33 8.71 -0.39
CA GLU A 119 15.23 9.75 0.12
C GLU A 119 16.44 9.96 -0.80
N TRP A 120 17.08 8.87 -1.23
CA TRP A 120 18.14 8.92 -2.22
C TRP A 120 17.67 9.64 -3.50
N PHE A 121 16.49 9.26 -4.03
CA PHE A 121 15.98 9.85 -5.26
C PHE A 121 15.61 11.34 -5.11
N ALA A 122 15.05 11.74 -3.96
CA ALA A 122 14.80 13.15 -3.66
C ALA A 122 16.11 13.98 -3.67
N ASN A 123 17.20 13.42 -3.12
CA ASN A 123 18.51 14.05 -3.15
C ASN A 123 19.09 14.14 -4.58
N GLN A 124 18.94 13.07 -5.39
CA GLN A 124 19.34 13.13 -6.81
C GLN A 124 18.55 14.22 -7.57
N CYS A 125 17.22 14.29 -7.37
CA CYS A 125 16.40 15.34 -7.98
C CYS A 125 16.87 16.75 -7.60
N LYS A 126 17.19 17.00 -6.33
CA LYS A 126 17.73 18.29 -5.86
C LYS A 126 19.07 18.62 -6.54
N ASN A 127 19.97 17.65 -6.63
CA ASN A 127 21.28 17.80 -7.28
C ASN A 127 21.14 18.12 -8.78
N LEU A 128 20.14 17.56 -9.43
CA LEU A 128 19.82 17.79 -10.85
C LEU A 128 18.99 19.06 -11.08
N GLY A 129 18.67 19.84 -10.03
CA GLY A 129 17.85 21.04 -10.15
C GLY A 129 16.38 20.78 -10.44
N ILE A 130 15.88 19.55 -10.22
CA ILE A 130 14.47 19.16 -10.42
C ILE A 130 13.67 19.60 -9.20
N LYS A 131 12.64 20.42 -9.43
CA LYS A 131 11.73 20.87 -8.38
C LYS A 131 10.86 19.71 -7.91
N LEU A 132 10.90 19.44 -6.61
CA LEU A 132 10.01 18.48 -5.97
C LEU A 132 8.73 19.16 -5.49
N ILE A 133 7.64 18.42 -5.54
CA ILE A 133 6.35 18.81 -4.99
C ILE A 133 5.97 17.81 -3.91
N ASN A 134 5.61 18.31 -2.72
CA ASN A 134 5.20 17.47 -1.62
C ASN A 134 3.83 16.85 -1.88
N ASN A 135 3.74 15.54 -1.74
CA ASN A 135 2.48 14.82 -1.75
C ASN A 135 1.91 14.72 -0.32
N GLN A 136 0.65 14.28 -0.25
CA GLN A 136 0.05 13.87 1.02
C GLN A 136 0.73 12.62 1.57
N VAL A 137 0.64 12.45 2.90
CA VAL A 137 0.95 11.19 3.58
C VAL A 137 -0.31 10.65 4.22
N ASP A 138 -0.49 9.35 4.12
CA ASP A 138 -1.61 8.65 4.75
C ASP A 138 -1.14 8.03 6.07
N ILE A 139 -1.80 8.39 7.16
CA ILE A 139 -1.57 7.83 8.50
C ILE A 139 -2.82 7.04 8.90
N GLY A 140 -2.65 5.88 9.51
CA GLY A 140 -3.79 5.10 9.91
C GLY A 140 -3.44 3.80 10.61
N VAL A 141 -4.46 2.97 10.76
CA VAL A 141 -4.38 1.66 11.39
C VAL A 141 -4.92 0.59 10.47
N ARG A 142 -4.45 -0.64 10.64
CA ARG A 142 -5.04 -1.79 9.95
C ARG A 142 -6.03 -2.49 10.89
N VAL A 143 -7.21 -2.73 10.37
CA VAL A 143 -8.34 -3.36 11.07
C VAL A 143 -8.45 -4.81 10.61
N GLU A 144 -8.66 -5.72 11.55
CA GLU A 144 -9.07 -7.10 11.30
C GLU A 144 -10.43 -7.37 11.91
N LEU A 145 -11.27 -8.07 11.17
CA LEU A 145 -12.59 -8.50 11.63
C LEU A 145 -12.98 -9.85 10.97
N PRO A 146 -13.96 -10.58 11.50
CA PRO A 146 -14.37 -11.83 10.88
C PRO A 146 -14.80 -11.61 9.44
N ALA A 147 -14.29 -12.41 8.50
CA ALA A 147 -14.58 -12.25 7.07
C ALA A 147 -16.07 -12.22 6.77
N ARG A 148 -16.85 -13.08 7.44
CA ARG A 148 -18.32 -13.17 7.28
C ARG A 148 -19.06 -11.86 7.54
N VAL A 149 -18.48 -10.95 8.34
CA VAL A 149 -19.10 -9.63 8.59
C VAL A 149 -19.06 -8.76 7.34
N PHE A 150 -18.04 -8.92 6.50
CA PHE A 150 -17.81 -8.13 5.29
C PHE A 150 -18.10 -8.85 3.97
N GLU A 151 -18.43 -10.13 3.97
CA GLU A 151 -18.74 -10.91 2.75
C GLU A 151 -19.74 -10.21 1.84
N HIS A 152 -20.80 -9.64 2.39
CA HIS A 152 -21.83 -8.94 1.63
C HIS A 152 -21.31 -7.69 0.88
N ILE A 153 -20.12 -7.20 1.21
CA ILE A 153 -19.43 -6.11 0.51
C ILE A 153 -18.36 -6.69 -0.41
N THR A 154 -17.51 -7.58 0.12
CA THR A 154 -16.30 -8.05 -0.59
C THR A 154 -16.63 -9.02 -1.73
N ASP A 155 -17.75 -9.73 -1.67
CA ASP A 155 -18.22 -10.57 -2.77
C ASP A 155 -18.73 -9.74 -3.96
N VAL A 156 -19.14 -8.49 -3.70
CA VAL A 156 -19.63 -7.59 -4.73
C VAL A 156 -18.53 -6.73 -5.34
N VAL A 157 -17.68 -6.13 -4.51
CA VAL A 157 -16.69 -5.13 -4.96
C VAL A 157 -15.25 -5.44 -4.51
N TYR A 158 -14.97 -6.61 -4.01
CA TYR A 158 -13.69 -7.11 -3.49
C TYR A 158 -12.93 -6.08 -2.63
N GLU A 159 -12.35 -5.04 -3.25
CA GLU A 159 -11.67 -3.93 -2.59
C GLU A 159 -12.59 -2.71 -2.50
N SER A 160 -13.42 -2.66 -1.45
CA SER A 160 -14.32 -1.53 -1.22
C SER A 160 -13.54 -0.32 -0.67
N LYS A 161 -13.41 0.73 -1.50
CA LYS A 161 -12.83 2.03 -1.08
C LYS A 161 -13.96 2.94 -0.61
N LEU A 162 -14.27 2.87 0.68
CA LEU A 162 -15.25 3.71 1.34
C LEU A 162 -14.57 4.96 1.90
N VAL A 163 -15.08 6.13 1.56
CA VAL A 163 -14.57 7.43 2.02
C VAL A 163 -15.58 8.07 2.96
N TYR A 164 -15.11 8.53 4.12
CA TYR A 164 -15.84 9.30 5.09
C TYR A 164 -15.17 10.64 5.32
N ARG A 165 -15.94 11.73 5.44
CA ARG A 165 -15.44 13.02 5.87
C ARG A 165 -15.85 13.28 7.32
N THR A 166 -14.85 13.52 8.18
CA THR A 166 -15.11 13.79 9.61
C THR A 166 -15.86 15.11 9.75
N LYS A 167 -16.91 15.13 10.58
CA LYS A 167 -17.73 16.33 10.80
C LYS A 167 -17.00 17.44 11.54
N GLN A 168 -16.04 17.07 12.40
CA GLN A 168 -15.34 18.00 13.26
C GLN A 168 -14.21 18.75 12.52
N TYR A 169 -13.41 18.04 11.71
CA TYR A 169 -12.21 18.59 11.09
C TYR A 169 -12.22 18.56 9.57
N GLY A 170 -13.20 17.88 8.97
CA GLY A 170 -13.29 17.74 7.52
C GLY A 170 -12.27 16.78 6.91
N ASP A 171 -11.56 16.01 7.75
CA ASP A 171 -10.57 15.04 7.29
C ASP A 171 -11.20 13.97 6.44
N SER A 172 -10.48 13.55 5.41
CA SER A 172 -10.85 12.42 4.57
C SER A 172 -10.29 11.14 5.16
N VAL A 173 -11.17 10.27 5.66
CA VAL A 173 -10.84 8.92 6.13
C VAL A 173 -11.32 7.91 5.09
N ARG A 174 -10.48 6.93 4.75
CA ARG A 174 -10.86 5.92 3.76
C ARG A 174 -10.42 4.52 4.16
N THR A 175 -11.20 3.53 3.72
CA THR A 175 -10.71 2.15 3.68
C THR A 175 -9.70 2.00 2.53
N PHE A 176 -8.70 1.16 2.72
CA PHE A 176 -7.65 0.94 1.73
C PHE A 176 -7.09 -0.48 1.82
N CYS A 177 -6.67 -1.02 0.67
CA CYS A 177 -6.04 -2.34 0.59
C CYS A 177 -6.82 -3.39 1.38
N MET A 178 -8.09 -3.60 0.99
CA MET A 178 -8.96 -4.60 1.60
C MET A 178 -8.56 -6.00 1.14
N ASN A 179 -8.44 -6.90 2.11
CA ASN A 179 -7.98 -8.27 1.90
C ASN A 179 -9.02 -9.23 2.50
N PRO A 180 -10.03 -9.65 1.71
CA PRO A 180 -10.99 -10.66 2.12
C PRO A 180 -10.28 -11.97 2.44
N TYR A 181 -10.58 -12.57 3.58
CA TYR A 181 -9.95 -13.81 4.06
C TYR A 181 -8.41 -13.75 4.06
N GLY A 182 -7.86 -12.55 4.26
CA GLY A 182 -6.43 -12.28 4.17
C GLY A 182 -5.72 -12.27 5.51
N HIS A 183 -4.42 -12.07 5.45
CA HIS A 183 -3.54 -12.00 6.61
C HIS A 183 -2.98 -10.59 6.76
N VAL A 184 -2.84 -10.11 7.99
CA VAL A 184 -2.00 -8.96 8.30
C VAL A 184 -0.55 -9.40 8.33
N VAL A 185 0.32 -8.64 7.70
CA VAL A 185 1.76 -8.91 7.64
C VAL A 185 2.53 -7.67 8.08
N ALA A 186 3.70 -7.91 8.67
CA ALA A 186 4.64 -6.83 8.96
C ALA A 186 5.52 -6.56 7.73
N GLU A 187 5.69 -5.29 7.41
CA GLU A 187 6.67 -4.80 6.45
C GLU A 187 7.76 -4.03 7.19
N ASN A 188 9.01 -4.38 6.96
CA ASN A 188 10.15 -3.62 7.48
C ASN A 188 10.73 -2.74 6.38
N VAL A 189 10.72 -1.42 6.62
CA VAL A 189 11.36 -0.44 5.74
C VAL A 189 12.33 0.38 6.58
N GLU A 190 13.61 0.31 6.28
CA GLU A 190 14.66 1.04 6.99
C GLU A 190 14.63 0.84 8.53
N GLY A 191 14.36 -0.39 8.97
CA GLY A 191 14.32 -0.75 10.38
C GLY A 191 13.01 -0.40 11.10
N ILE A 192 12.03 0.16 10.42
CA ILE A 192 10.71 0.49 10.96
C ILE A 192 9.69 -0.54 10.47
N ASN A 193 8.97 -1.17 11.40
CA ASN A 193 7.90 -2.09 11.10
C ASN A 193 6.57 -1.34 10.92
N THR A 194 5.96 -1.54 9.78
CA THR A 194 4.59 -1.13 9.47
C THR A 194 3.75 -2.37 9.17
N VAL A 195 2.46 -2.19 8.94
CA VAL A 195 1.55 -3.30 8.63
C VAL A 195 0.97 -3.17 7.24
N ASN A 196 0.86 -4.30 6.56
CA ASN A 196 0.14 -4.43 5.30
C ASN A 196 -0.80 -5.63 5.37
N GLY A 197 -1.56 -5.89 4.31
CA GLY A 197 -2.41 -7.05 4.18
C GLY A 197 -2.08 -7.86 2.94
N HIS A 198 -2.18 -9.17 3.07
CA HIS A 198 -2.08 -10.10 1.95
C HIS A 198 -3.34 -10.93 1.86
N SER A 199 -3.81 -11.17 0.65
CA SER A 199 -4.85 -12.14 0.36
C SER A 199 -4.39 -13.09 -0.73
N TYR A 200 -4.88 -14.32 -0.65
CA TYR A 200 -4.49 -15.40 -1.54
C TYR A 200 -5.65 -15.79 -2.44
N SER A 201 -5.38 -16.12 -3.69
CA SER A 201 -6.38 -16.70 -4.58
C SER A 201 -6.67 -18.16 -4.19
N ASP A 202 -5.67 -18.87 -3.65
CA ASP A 202 -5.82 -20.24 -3.13
C ASP A 202 -6.62 -20.23 -1.82
N ALA A 203 -7.77 -20.90 -1.83
CA ALA A 203 -8.64 -21.01 -0.67
C ALA A 203 -7.99 -21.72 0.53
N SER A 204 -7.03 -22.59 0.32
CA SER A 204 -6.30 -23.30 1.40
C SER A 204 -5.39 -22.39 2.23
N LEU A 205 -5.03 -21.22 1.68
CA LEU A 205 -4.17 -20.22 2.33
C LEU A 205 -4.96 -19.09 3.00
N ARG A 206 -6.28 -19.15 2.97
CA ARG A 206 -7.16 -18.11 3.52
C ARG A 206 -7.23 -18.17 5.03
N SER A 207 -7.35 -16.98 5.66
CA SER A 207 -7.68 -16.86 7.08
C SER A 207 -9.20 -16.77 7.30
N GLU A 208 -9.61 -16.73 8.56
CA GLU A 208 -11.02 -16.47 8.96
C GLU A 208 -11.36 -14.95 8.96
N ASN A 209 -10.37 -14.07 8.70
CA ASN A 209 -10.50 -12.63 8.85
C ASN A 209 -10.45 -11.90 7.50
N THR A 210 -11.19 -10.81 7.40
CA THR A 210 -10.95 -9.73 6.42
C THR A 210 -10.17 -8.63 7.11
N ASN A 211 -9.18 -8.06 6.45
CA ASN A 211 -8.45 -6.93 6.96
C ASN A 211 -8.36 -5.79 5.95
N PHE A 212 -8.29 -4.56 6.43
CA PHE A 212 -8.14 -3.35 5.63
C PHE A 212 -7.51 -2.23 6.46
N ALA A 213 -6.86 -1.28 5.80
CA ALA A 213 -6.40 -0.07 6.46
C ALA A 213 -7.52 0.98 6.53
N LEU A 214 -7.59 1.71 7.65
CA LEU A 214 -8.29 2.98 7.77
C LEU A 214 -7.24 4.09 7.73
N LEU A 215 -7.24 4.90 6.68
CA LEU A 215 -6.23 5.90 6.42
C LEU A 215 -6.84 7.30 6.46
N VAL A 216 -6.14 8.21 7.14
CA VAL A 216 -6.39 9.65 7.12
C VAL A 216 -5.33 10.31 6.25
N SER A 217 -5.75 11.04 5.23
CA SER A 217 -4.85 11.73 4.31
C SER A 217 -4.45 13.08 4.87
N ASN A 218 -3.16 13.24 5.17
CA ASN A 218 -2.58 14.47 5.69
C ASN A 218 -1.85 15.21 4.59
N ARG A 219 -2.20 16.48 4.38
CA ARG A 219 -1.53 17.39 3.44
C ARG A 219 -0.78 18.45 4.24
N PHE A 220 0.44 18.69 3.84
CA PHE A 220 1.27 19.71 4.44
C PHE A 220 1.37 20.92 3.51
N THR A 221 1.32 22.10 4.11
CA THR A 221 1.57 23.38 3.45
C THR A 221 2.79 24.04 4.08
N GLU A 222 3.48 24.88 3.33
CA GLU A 222 4.62 25.63 3.87
C GLU A 222 4.30 26.23 5.26
N PRO A 223 5.24 26.16 6.21
CA PRO A 223 6.64 25.74 6.07
C PRO A 223 6.88 24.21 6.26
N PHE A 224 5.83 23.39 6.36
CA PHE A 224 5.93 21.95 6.57
C PHE A 224 6.00 21.24 5.21
N ASP A 225 7.16 20.67 4.89
CA ASP A 225 7.46 20.16 3.56
C ASP A 225 8.02 18.72 3.53
N GLU A 226 7.95 17.99 4.67
CA GLU A 226 8.50 16.64 4.81
C GLU A 226 7.44 15.59 5.20
N PRO A 227 6.38 15.34 4.39
CA PRO A 227 5.32 14.41 4.75
C PRO A 227 5.82 12.97 4.95
N TYR A 228 6.81 12.52 4.16
CA TYR A 228 7.41 11.19 4.32
C TYR A 228 8.08 11.03 5.68
N ARG A 229 8.87 12.01 6.10
CA ARG A 229 9.55 12.01 7.39
C ARG A 229 8.57 12.04 8.56
N TYR A 230 7.46 12.78 8.43
CA TYR A 230 6.38 12.76 9.40
C TYR A 230 5.77 11.36 9.56
N GLY A 231 5.40 10.70 8.45
CA GLY A 231 4.84 9.34 8.48
C GLY A 231 5.81 8.33 9.10
N LYS A 232 7.10 8.43 8.74
CA LYS A 232 8.17 7.61 9.31
C LYS A 232 8.30 7.83 10.82
N HIS A 233 8.20 9.08 11.29
CA HIS A 233 8.24 9.42 12.71
C HIS A 233 7.07 8.78 13.48
N ILE A 234 5.83 8.89 12.98
CA ILE A 234 4.66 8.27 13.61
C ILE A 234 4.82 6.74 13.70
N ALA A 235 5.27 6.10 12.62
CA ALA A 235 5.52 4.67 12.62
C ALA A 235 6.62 4.27 13.62
N SER A 236 7.68 5.07 13.76
CA SER A 236 8.76 4.82 14.72
C SER A 236 8.29 4.93 16.17
N LEU A 237 7.40 5.87 16.50
CA LEU A 237 6.80 5.97 17.83
C LEU A 237 6.03 4.71 18.20
N SER A 238 5.20 4.19 17.28
CA SER A 238 4.47 2.93 17.48
C SER A 238 5.44 1.76 17.70
N ASN A 239 6.53 1.69 16.96
CA ASN A 239 7.56 0.64 17.13
C ASN A 239 8.28 0.76 18.49
N MET A 240 8.56 1.98 18.97
CA MET A 240 9.18 2.18 20.30
C MET A 240 8.27 1.69 21.44
N LEU A 241 6.96 1.87 21.30
CA LEU A 241 5.99 1.44 22.32
C LEU A 241 5.85 -0.09 22.40
N ALA A 242 6.03 -0.79 21.30
CA ALA A 242 5.77 -2.23 21.19
C ALA A 242 7.03 -3.07 20.94
N GLY A 243 8.16 -2.47 20.61
CA GLY A 243 9.31 -3.21 20.07
C GLY A 243 9.05 -3.81 18.70
N GLY A 244 7.95 -3.43 18.03
CA GLY A 244 7.48 -3.97 16.77
C GLY A 244 6.09 -3.46 16.41
N VAL A 245 5.24 -4.31 15.87
CA VAL A 245 3.85 -3.98 15.53
C VAL A 245 2.97 -4.02 16.76
N LEU A 246 2.22 -2.95 17.00
CA LEU A 246 1.26 -2.84 18.09
C LEU A 246 -0.13 -3.36 17.67
N VAL A 247 -0.80 -4.10 18.56
CA VAL A 247 -2.19 -4.52 18.39
C VAL A 247 -3.05 -4.11 19.58
N GLN A 248 -4.25 -3.59 19.28
CA GLN A 248 -5.24 -3.25 20.31
C GLN A 248 -6.62 -3.74 19.87
N ARG A 249 -7.37 -4.29 20.84
CA ARG A 249 -8.78 -4.65 20.62
C ARG A 249 -9.60 -3.37 20.47
N PHE A 250 -10.47 -3.32 19.48
CA PHE A 250 -11.33 -2.15 19.24
C PHE A 250 -12.18 -1.78 20.47
N GLY A 251 -12.74 -2.77 21.17
CA GLY A 251 -13.53 -2.50 22.39
C GLY A 251 -12.70 -1.96 23.57
N ASP A 252 -11.39 -2.22 23.60
CA ASP A 252 -10.48 -1.63 24.58
C ASP A 252 -10.11 -0.19 24.18
N LEU A 253 -9.84 0.04 22.89
CA LEU A 253 -9.60 1.38 22.35
C LEU A 253 -10.76 2.34 22.64
N VAL A 254 -12.00 1.93 22.37
CA VAL A 254 -13.20 2.75 22.64
C VAL A 254 -13.36 3.08 24.12
N LYS A 255 -12.90 2.21 25.03
CA LYS A 255 -12.96 2.41 26.48
C LYS A 255 -11.75 3.15 27.03
N GLY A 256 -10.76 3.51 26.22
CA GLY A 256 -9.50 4.08 26.66
C GLY A 256 -8.69 3.13 27.54
N VAL A 257 -8.73 1.82 27.25
CA VAL A 257 -8.06 0.79 28.07
C VAL A 257 -7.01 0.08 27.22
N ARG A 258 -5.81 -0.05 27.75
CA ARG A 258 -4.74 -0.83 27.13
C ARG A 258 -5.14 -2.30 26.96
N THR A 259 -4.93 -2.87 25.78
CA THR A 259 -4.99 -4.32 25.58
C THR A 259 -3.74 -4.98 26.16
N ASN A 260 -3.91 -6.09 26.85
CA ASN A 260 -2.85 -6.97 27.33
C ASN A 260 -3.06 -8.40 26.81
N GLU A 261 -2.10 -9.30 27.06
CA GLU A 261 -2.15 -10.69 26.61
C GLU A 261 -3.46 -11.41 27.01
N HIS A 262 -3.88 -11.23 28.26
CA HIS A 262 -5.11 -11.85 28.77
C HIS A 262 -6.34 -11.35 28.00
N ARG A 263 -6.46 -10.04 27.78
CA ARG A 263 -7.58 -9.46 27.00
C ARG A 263 -7.55 -9.90 25.55
N LEU A 264 -6.36 -9.94 24.94
CA LEU A 264 -6.19 -10.38 23.55
C LEU A 264 -6.55 -11.86 23.39
N SER A 265 -6.16 -12.71 24.33
CA SER A 265 -6.50 -14.15 24.32
C SER A 265 -8.01 -14.41 24.40
N GLN A 266 -8.77 -13.48 24.99
CA GLN A 266 -10.25 -13.55 25.05
C GLN A 266 -10.94 -12.90 23.85
N SER A 267 -10.18 -12.33 22.90
CA SER A 267 -10.78 -11.74 21.70
C SER A 267 -11.45 -12.79 20.83
N PHE A 268 -12.62 -12.48 20.32
CA PHE A 268 -13.28 -13.32 19.31
C PHE A 268 -12.46 -13.37 18.02
N VAL A 269 -11.99 -12.21 17.57
CA VAL A 269 -11.05 -12.12 16.43
C VAL A 269 -9.63 -12.39 16.95
N LYS A 270 -8.97 -13.36 16.34
CA LYS A 270 -7.55 -13.62 16.61
C LYS A 270 -6.71 -12.90 15.56
N PRO A 271 -5.74 -12.07 15.95
CA PRO A 271 -4.84 -11.44 14.99
C PRO A 271 -4.12 -12.47 14.13
N THR A 272 -4.11 -12.26 12.82
CA THR A 272 -3.35 -13.13 11.91
C THR A 272 -1.84 -12.85 11.97
N LEU A 273 -1.43 -11.64 12.37
CA LEU A 273 -0.04 -11.33 12.69
C LEU A 273 0.28 -11.72 14.14
N THR A 274 0.82 -12.92 14.32
CA THR A 274 1.12 -13.49 15.65
C THR A 274 2.24 -12.76 16.39
N ALA A 275 3.11 -12.05 15.70
CA ALA A 275 4.19 -11.26 16.29
C ALA A 275 3.75 -9.87 16.77
N ALA A 276 2.47 -9.52 16.61
CA ALA A 276 1.95 -8.23 17.09
C ALA A 276 1.85 -8.20 18.63
N VAL A 277 2.29 -7.12 19.23
CA VAL A 277 2.37 -6.93 20.69
C VAL A 277 1.14 -6.19 21.20
N PRO A 278 0.43 -6.72 22.20
CA PRO A 278 -0.71 -6.03 22.79
C PRO A 278 -0.32 -4.70 23.44
N GLY A 279 -1.09 -3.63 23.15
CA GLY A 279 -0.76 -2.31 23.65
C GLY A 279 -1.92 -1.32 23.61
N ASP A 280 -1.57 -0.05 23.48
CA ASP A 280 -2.48 1.07 23.39
C ASP A 280 -2.09 1.96 22.19
N LEU A 281 -3.01 2.12 21.25
CA LEU A 281 -2.84 2.94 20.06
C LEU A 281 -3.08 4.45 20.30
N SER A 282 -3.61 4.80 21.48
CA SER A 282 -3.91 6.19 21.84
C SER A 282 -2.76 6.92 22.55
N LEU A 283 -1.62 6.27 22.78
CA LEU A 283 -0.43 6.84 23.40
C LEU A 283 0.47 7.58 22.41
#